data_84ba0f4410656415e9736aa046b491d6
#
_entry.id   84ba0f4410656415e9736aa046b491d6
#
_cell.length_a   1.000
_cell.length_b   1.000
_cell.length_c   1.000
_cell.angle_alpha   90.00
_cell.angle_beta   90.00
_cell.angle_gamma   90.00
#
_symmetry.space_group_name_H-M   'P 1'
#
loop_
_entity.id
_entity.type
_entity.pdbx_description
1 polymer ?
#
loop_
_entity_poly.entity_id
_entity_poly.type
_entity_poly.pdbx_seq_one_letter_code
_entity_poly.pdbx_strand_id
1 'polypeptide(L)'
;VASTTGCDAFALVIEGEMLVETSSDQRWPMTEIVSGLEFDEEVEFRHRPTVPLDENGQGDCHTAFAFVGHRAVVDVDVELGLVRVVEIATVQDVGRALNPLSVIGQIEGGIAQGLGLALMEEIIQRDGRIMNPSFTDYLIPTIADMPPVTAKLIEIPDPQAPMGAKGVGEPPTISSTPAIIAAIQDAMGRSGASTTHLTRVPIRPSDIAKAVNSTLRD
;
A
#
# COMPACT_ATOMS: atom_id res chain seq x y z
N VAL A 1 10.03 11.28 -34.58
CA VAL A 1 10.46 9.88 -34.68
C VAL A 1 9.68 9.15 -35.77
N ALA A 2 8.33 9.08 -35.65
CA ALA A 2 7.49 8.44 -36.70
C ALA A 2 7.68 9.09 -38.07
N SER A 3 7.85 10.42 -38.14
CA SER A 3 8.15 11.14 -39.39
C SER A 3 9.53 10.81 -39.97
N THR A 4 10.48 10.44 -39.14
CA THR A 4 11.86 10.09 -39.53
C THR A 4 11.95 8.67 -40.08
N THR A 5 11.19 7.74 -39.46
CA THR A 5 11.16 6.31 -39.84
C THR A 5 10.12 6.00 -40.91
N GLY A 6 9.11 6.85 -41.09
CA GLY A 6 7.96 6.58 -41.95
C GLY A 6 6.96 5.56 -41.40
N CYS A 7 7.16 5.11 -40.14
CA CYS A 7 6.33 4.10 -39.50
C CYS A 7 5.19 4.73 -38.70
N ASP A 8 4.16 3.94 -38.42
CA ASP A 8 3.10 4.34 -37.47
C ASP A 8 3.71 4.47 -36.05
N ALA A 9 3.44 5.59 -35.40
CA ALA A 9 3.93 5.86 -34.05
C ALA A 9 3.50 4.77 -33.03
N PHE A 10 2.33 4.18 -33.22
CA PHE A 10 1.80 3.11 -32.35
C PHE A 10 2.44 1.75 -32.61
N ALA A 11 3.12 1.59 -33.74
CA ALA A 11 3.87 0.38 -34.07
C ALA A 11 5.34 0.45 -33.58
N LEU A 12 5.76 1.57 -33.00
CA LEU A 12 7.13 1.79 -32.56
C LEU A 12 7.25 1.56 -31.06
N VAL A 13 8.22 0.75 -30.65
CA VAL A 13 8.58 0.51 -29.25
C VAL A 13 10.07 0.75 -29.03
N ILE A 14 10.44 1.12 -27.80
CA ILE A 14 11.85 1.27 -27.41
C ILE A 14 12.27 -0.01 -26.68
N GLU A 15 13.27 -0.70 -27.22
CA GLU A 15 13.89 -1.86 -26.61
C GLU A 15 15.38 -1.58 -26.34
N GLY A 16 15.71 -1.27 -25.08
CA GLY A 16 17.05 -0.84 -24.72
C GLY A 16 17.42 0.48 -25.42
N GLU A 17 18.48 0.47 -26.22
CA GLU A 17 18.95 1.63 -26.98
C GLU A 17 18.43 1.65 -28.44
N MET A 18 17.49 0.77 -28.77
CA MET A 18 16.96 0.62 -30.11
C MET A 18 15.49 1.03 -30.16
N LEU A 19 15.11 1.72 -31.24
CA LEU A 19 13.73 1.86 -31.67
C LEU A 19 13.38 0.68 -32.55
N VAL A 20 12.28 0.01 -32.30
CA VAL A 20 11.86 -1.21 -33.00
C VAL A 20 10.44 -1.03 -33.55
N GLU A 21 10.24 -1.36 -34.80
CA GLU A 21 8.90 -1.47 -35.37
C GLU A 21 8.35 -2.89 -35.14
N THR A 22 7.27 -2.99 -34.39
CA THR A 22 6.71 -4.27 -33.94
C THR A 22 6.17 -5.14 -35.08
N SER A 23 5.83 -4.54 -36.23
CA SER A 23 5.25 -5.25 -37.37
C SER A 23 6.30 -5.87 -38.29
N SER A 24 7.50 -5.28 -38.40
CA SER A 24 8.56 -5.69 -39.33
C SER A 24 9.85 -6.12 -38.63
N ASP A 25 9.96 -5.93 -37.31
CA ASP A 25 11.19 -6.08 -36.50
C ASP A 25 12.35 -5.18 -37.00
N GLN A 26 12.04 -4.16 -37.78
CA GLN A 26 13.04 -3.18 -38.21
C GLN A 26 13.51 -2.37 -37.00
N ARG A 27 14.84 -2.14 -36.92
CA ARG A 27 15.51 -1.57 -35.75
C ARG A 27 16.39 -0.41 -36.10
N TRP A 28 16.34 0.66 -35.31
CA TRP A 28 17.21 1.84 -35.48
C TRP A 28 17.83 2.18 -34.12
N PRO A 29 19.14 2.49 -34.07
CA PRO A 29 19.76 3.04 -32.88
C PRO A 29 19.08 4.35 -32.47
N MET A 30 18.73 4.50 -31.20
CA MET A 30 18.10 5.74 -30.68
C MET A 30 19.04 6.96 -30.96
N THR A 31 20.33 6.77 -30.84
CA THR A 31 21.35 7.83 -31.11
C THR A 31 21.27 8.38 -32.53
N GLU A 32 20.91 7.56 -33.52
CA GLU A 32 20.73 7.99 -34.90
C GLU A 32 19.41 8.72 -35.10
N ILE A 33 18.33 8.18 -34.49
CA ILE A 33 16.96 8.73 -34.59
C ILE A 33 16.88 10.11 -33.97
N VAL A 34 17.53 10.32 -32.81
CA VAL A 34 17.47 11.59 -32.07
C VAL A 34 18.57 12.56 -32.47
N SER A 35 19.51 12.16 -33.37
CA SER A 35 20.62 13.00 -33.80
C SER A 35 20.10 14.26 -34.52
N GLY A 36 20.49 15.42 -34.00
CA GLY A 36 20.06 16.71 -34.54
C GLY A 36 18.64 17.14 -34.22
N LEU A 37 17.91 16.39 -33.37
CA LEU A 37 16.62 16.81 -32.83
C LEU A 37 16.83 17.51 -31.49
N GLU A 38 16.23 18.68 -31.34
CA GLU A 38 16.06 19.34 -30.05
C GLU A 38 14.66 19.00 -29.53
N PHE A 39 14.60 18.54 -28.29
CA PHE A 39 13.34 18.27 -27.60
C PHE A 39 13.21 19.24 -26.43
N ASP A 40 12.22 20.10 -26.51
CA ASP A 40 11.81 20.99 -25.44
C ASP A 40 10.27 20.99 -25.45
N GLU A 41 9.72 19.95 -24.81
CA GLU A 41 8.27 19.76 -24.77
C GLU A 41 7.80 19.75 -23.31
N GLU A 42 6.86 20.61 -22.99
CA GLU A 42 6.13 20.62 -21.74
C GLU A 42 4.79 19.88 -21.92
N VAL A 43 4.56 18.84 -21.14
CA VAL A 43 3.33 18.07 -21.17
C VAL A 43 2.63 18.17 -19.83
N GLU A 44 1.44 18.77 -19.81
CA GLU A 44 0.58 18.80 -18.64
C GLU A 44 -0.45 17.66 -18.71
N PHE A 45 -0.42 16.76 -17.72
CA PHE A 45 -1.46 15.76 -17.54
C PHE A 45 -2.45 16.21 -16.46
N ARG A 46 -3.73 16.13 -16.78
CA ARG A 46 -4.82 16.33 -15.82
C ARG A 46 -5.75 15.12 -15.84
N HIS A 47 -6.07 14.61 -14.67
CA HIS A 47 -7.11 13.59 -14.55
C HIS A 47 -8.49 14.15 -14.96
N ARG A 48 -9.47 13.26 -15.20
CA ARG A 48 -10.85 13.67 -15.47
C ARG A 48 -11.40 14.55 -14.33
N PRO A 49 -12.35 15.45 -14.60
CA PRO A 49 -13.03 16.20 -13.55
C PRO A 49 -13.69 15.26 -12.54
N THR A 50 -13.66 15.65 -11.27
CA THR A 50 -14.34 14.96 -10.18
C THR A 50 -15.45 15.84 -9.62
N VAL A 51 -16.46 15.20 -9.02
CA VAL A 51 -17.57 15.88 -8.36
C VAL A 51 -17.42 15.68 -6.86
N PRO A 52 -17.43 16.77 -6.05
CA PRO A 52 -17.40 16.65 -4.59
C PRO A 52 -18.53 15.80 -4.05
N LEU A 53 -18.32 15.22 -2.85
CA LEU A 53 -19.39 14.52 -2.15
C LEU A 53 -20.51 15.50 -1.76
N ASP A 54 -21.77 15.05 -1.88
CA ASP A 54 -22.93 15.76 -1.37
C ASP A 54 -23.08 15.64 0.17
N GLU A 55 -24.13 16.19 0.72
CA GLU A 55 -24.43 16.14 2.15
C GLU A 55 -24.67 14.72 2.71
N ASN A 56 -24.96 13.75 1.83
CA ASN A 56 -25.14 12.33 2.17
C ASN A 56 -23.86 11.52 1.94
N GLY A 57 -22.75 12.17 1.59
CA GLY A 57 -21.48 11.52 1.28
C GLY A 57 -21.46 10.80 -0.06
N GLN A 58 -22.35 11.16 -1.01
CA GLN A 58 -22.42 10.57 -2.34
C GLN A 58 -21.81 11.52 -3.38
N GLY A 59 -21.08 10.98 -4.34
CA GLY A 59 -20.46 11.75 -5.41
C GLY A 59 -19.35 10.98 -6.12
N ASP A 60 -18.90 11.49 -7.25
CA ASP A 60 -17.79 10.95 -8.04
C ASP A 60 -16.51 11.73 -7.73
N CYS A 61 -16.02 11.61 -6.49
CA CYS A 61 -14.88 12.36 -5.98
C CYS A 61 -13.52 11.72 -6.26
N HIS A 62 -13.50 10.48 -6.77
CA HIS A 62 -12.27 9.73 -7.07
C HIS A 62 -12.11 9.47 -8.56
N THR A 63 -10.87 9.59 -9.06
CA THR A 63 -10.55 9.33 -10.48
C THR A 63 -10.28 7.87 -10.75
N ALA A 64 -9.72 7.16 -9.79
CA ALA A 64 -9.35 5.75 -9.90
C ALA A 64 -9.44 5.06 -8.53
N PHE A 65 -9.52 3.73 -8.57
CA PHE A 65 -9.55 2.89 -7.38
C PHE A 65 -8.48 1.81 -7.52
N ALA A 66 -7.68 1.65 -6.45
CA ALA A 66 -6.75 0.53 -6.29
C ALA A 66 -7.35 -0.44 -5.27
N PHE A 67 -7.52 -1.70 -5.65
CA PHE A 67 -8.04 -2.73 -4.77
C PHE A 67 -6.90 -3.46 -4.08
N VAL A 68 -7.08 -3.74 -2.79
CA VAL A 68 -6.08 -4.46 -2.00
C VAL A 68 -6.76 -5.42 -1.04
N GLY A 69 -6.17 -6.60 -0.87
CA GLY A 69 -6.55 -7.58 0.14
C GLY A 69 -5.35 -7.98 0.97
N HIS A 70 -5.52 -8.04 2.29
CA HIS A 70 -4.51 -8.52 3.24
C HIS A 70 -5.02 -9.71 4.04
N ARG A 71 -4.11 -10.63 4.32
CA ARG A 71 -4.27 -11.69 5.31
C ARG A 71 -3.11 -11.62 6.30
N ALA A 72 -3.42 -11.53 7.58
CA ALA A 72 -2.44 -11.58 8.65
C ALA A 72 -2.55 -12.91 9.41
N VAL A 73 -1.43 -13.42 9.88
CA VAL A 73 -1.32 -14.53 10.84
C VAL A 73 -0.63 -14.00 12.08
N VAL A 74 -1.22 -14.24 13.25
CA VAL A 74 -0.70 -13.75 14.52
C VAL A 74 -0.60 -14.86 15.55
N ASP A 75 0.39 -14.76 16.43
CA ASP A 75 0.44 -15.45 17.71
C ASP A 75 0.06 -14.47 18.81
N VAL A 76 -0.89 -14.86 19.66
CA VAL A 76 -1.34 -14.05 20.81
C VAL A 76 -1.08 -14.82 22.10
N ASP A 77 -0.19 -14.26 22.92
CA ASP A 77 -0.03 -14.71 24.30
C ASP A 77 -1.07 -14.00 25.17
N VAL A 78 -2.12 -14.72 25.54
CA VAL A 78 -3.24 -14.14 26.29
C VAL A 78 -2.90 -13.89 27.77
N GLU A 79 -1.87 -14.54 28.32
CA GLU A 79 -1.42 -14.33 29.70
C GLU A 79 -0.61 -13.05 29.84
N LEU A 80 0.32 -12.83 28.91
CA LEU A 80 1.18 -11.63 28.88
C LEU A 80 0.57 -10.49 28.08
N GLY A 81 -0.45 -10.77 27.26
CA GLY A 81 -1.07 -9.78 26.37
C GLY A 81 -0.17 -9.42 25.17
N LEU A 82 0.79 -10.29 24.81
CA LEU A 82 1.72 -10.04 23.73
C LEU A 82 1.19 -10.55 22.40
N VAL A 83 1.40 -9.77 21.35
CA VAL A 83 1.06 -10.12 19.98
C VAL A 83 2.31 -10.15 19.13
N ARG A 84 2.48 -11.23 18.38
CA ARG A 84 3.49 -11.32 17.33
C ARG A 84 2.80 -11.56 15.99
N VAL A 85 3.04 -10.68 15.03
CA VAL A 85 2.62 -10.91 13.64
C VAL A 85 3.60 -11.92 13.03
N VAL A 86 3.08 -13.05 12.56
CA VAL A 86 3.89 -14.17 12.06
C VAL A 86 4.09 -14.10 10.56
N GLU A 87 3.05 -13.69 9.83
CA GLU A 87 3.03 -13.60 8.37
C GLU A 87 2.01 -12.58 7.91
N ILE A 88 2.34 -11.85 6.84
CA ILE A 88 1.37 -11.07 6.09
C ILE A 88 1.44 -11.45 4.62
N ALA A 89 0.29 -11.85 4.06
CA ALA A 89 0.11 -12.04 2.64
C ALA A 89 -0.79 -10.92 2.09
N THR A 90 -0.42 -10.37 0.93
CA THR A 90 -1.16 -9.28 0.30
C THR A 90 -1.30 -9.48 -1.20
N VAL A 91 -2.42 -9.03 -1.74
CA VAL A 91 -2.67 -8.93 -3.18
C VAL A 91 -3.08 -7.49 -3.47
N GLN A 92 -2.40 -6.83 -4.40
CA GLN A 92 -2.62 -5.42 -4.68
C GLN A 92 -2.76 -5.16 -6.17
N ASP A 93 -3.81 -4.44 -6.54
CA ASP A 93 -3.97 -3.87 -7.88
C ASP A 93 -3.19 -2.56 -7.97
N VAL A 94 -2.14 -2.59 -8.77
CA VAL A 94 -1.20 -1.47 -8.94
C VAL A 94 -1.31 -0.81 -10.32
N GLY A 95 -2.34 -1.19 -11.07
CA GLY A 95 -2.42 -0.81 -12.48
C GLY A 95 -1.28 -1.46 -13.24
N ARG A 96 -0.50 -0.68 -13.98
CA ARG A 96 0.76 -1.14 -14.57
C ARG A 96 1.91 -0.90 -13.60
N ALA A 97 2.64 -1.93 -13.26
CA ALA A 97 3.83 -1.83 -12.42
C ALA A 97 5.01 -1.29 -13.26
N LEU A 98 5.25 0.02 -13.21
CA LEU A 98 6.34 0.66 -13.96
C LEU A 98 7.72 0.23 -13.44
N ASN A 99 7.85 0.01 -12.15
CA ASN A 99 9.03 -0.54 -11.50
C ASN A 99 8.59 -1.55 -10.44
N PRO A 100 8.49 -2.84 -10.76
CA PRO A 100 8.01 -3.87 -9.83
C PRO A 100 8.78 -3.93 -8.51
N LEU A 101 10.09 -3.72 -8.53
CA LEU A 101 10.89 -3.73 -7.31
C LEU A 101 10.53 -2.58 -6.37
N SER A 102 10.37 -1.37 -6.91
CA SER A 102 9.92 -0.21 -6.14
C SER A 102 8.50 -0.39 -5.62
N VAL A 103 7.62 -1.01 -6.40
CA VAL A 103 6.25 -1.33 -5.98
C VAL A 103 6.26 -2.26 -4.76
N ILE A 104 7.04 -3.33 -4.78
CA ILE A 104 7.19 -4.25 -3.64
C ILE A 104 7.73 -3.51 -2.42
N GLY A 105 8.75 -2.65 -2.59
CA GLY A 105 9.27 -1.84 -1.50
C GLY A 105 8.24 -0.89 -0.88
N GLN A 106 7.35 -0.29 -1.68
CA GLN A 106 6.22 0.51 -1.16
C GLN A 106 5.21 -0.35 -0.39
N ILE A 107 4.93 -1.55 -0.87
CA ILE A 107 4.01 -2.49 -0.21
C ILE A 107 4.57 -2.90 1.16
N GLU A 108 5.82 -3.31 1.22
CA GLU A 108 6.48 -3.70 2.48
C GLU A 108 6.56 -2.52 3.46
N GLY A 109 6.93 -1.34 3.00
CA GLY A 109 6.98 -0.12 3.80
C GLY A 109 5.61 0.29 4.34
N GLY A 110 4.56 0.22 3.52
CA GLY A 110 3.18 0.51 3.93
C GLY A 110 2.66 -0.51 4.96
N ILE A 111 3.01 -1.79 4.81
CA ILE A 111 2.67 -2.83 5.79
C ILE A 111 3.40 -2.57 7.12
N ALA A 112 4.66 -2.11 7.09
CA ALA A 112 5.37 -1.74 8.31
C ALA A 112 4.66 -0.62 9.07
N GLN A 113 4.20 0.42 8.38
CA GLN A 113 3.37 1.47 8.98
C GLN A 113 2.06 0.90 9.55
N GLY A 114 1.38 0.03 8.81
CA GLY A 114 0.14 -0.58 9.28
C GLY A 114 0.32 -1.48 10.51
N LEU A 115 1.45 -2.19 10.61
CA LEU A 115 1.83 -2.94 11.81
C LEU A 115 2.08 -1.99 12.98
N GLY A 116 2.81 -0.90 12.74
CA GLY A 116 3.06 0.14 13.75
C GLY A 116 1.76 0.70 14.30
N LEU A 117 0.83 1.11 13.43
CA LEU A 117 -0.48 1.61 13.82
C LEU A 117 -1.30 0.57 14.60
N ALA A 118 -1.21 -0.71 14.22
CA ALA A 118 -1.96 -1.77 14.89
C ALA A 118 -1.49 -2.04 16.33
N LEU A 119 -0.17 -1.97 16.61
CA LEU A 119 0.43 -2.53 17.82
C LEU A 119 1.32 -1.57 18.62
N MET A 120 1.87 -0.50 18.01
CA MET A 120 2.97 0.27 18.60
C MET A 120 2.73 1.77 18.64
N GLU A 121 2.30 2.36 17.54
CA GLU A 121 2.32 3.81 17.31
C GLU A 121 1.09 4.50 17.90
N GLU A 122 1.31 5.47 18.77
CA GLU A 122 0.26 6.33 19.30
C GLU A 122 0.85 7.70 19.67
N ILE A 123 0.25 8.78 19.16
CA ILE A 123 0.54 10.12 19.66
C ILE A 123 -0.24 10.34 20.95
N ILE A 124 0.48 10.48 22.07
CA ILE A 124 -0.12 10.75 23.37
C ILE A 124 -0.14 12.26 23.59
N GLN A 125 -1.34 12.83 23.66
CA GLN A 125 -1.55 14.25 23.87
C GLN A 125 -2.22 14.50 25.21
N ARG A 126 -1.68 15.47 25.99
CA ARG A 126 -2.28 15.98 27.23
C ARG A 126 -2.18 17.49 27.24
N ASP A 127 -3.26 18.18 27.54
CA ASP A 127 -3.35 19.64 27.65
C ASP A 127 -2.72 20.38 26.45
N GLY A 128 -2.95 19.88 25.22
CA GLY A 128 -2.42 20.46 23.99
C GLY A 128 -0.94 20.16 23.73
N ARG A 129 -0.28 19.32 24.53
CA ARG A 129 1.13 18.95 24.39
C ARG A 129 1.29 17.49 24.02
N ILE A 130 2.17 17.20 23.06
CA ILE A 130 2.59 15.83 22.74
C ILE A 130 3.54 15.36 23.83
N MET A 131 3.23 14.22 24.45
CA MET A 131 3.96 13.66 25.60
C MET A 131 5.07 12.71 25.16
N ASN A 132 5.02 12.20 23.95
CA ASN A 132 5.99 11.26 23.36
C ASN A 132 6.55 11.78 22.02
N PRO A 133 7.30 12.92 22.00
CA PRO A 133 7.72 13.60 20.77
C PRO A 133 8.98 13.02 20.12
N SER A 134 9.53 11.93 20.63
CA SER A 134 10.77 11.34 20.14
C SER A 134 10.64 9.83 19.93
N PHE A 135 11.53 9.23 19.13
CA PHE A 135 11.58 7.78 18.93
C PHE A 135 11.96 6.97 20.17
N THR A 136 12.29 7.62 21.30
CA THR A 136 12.42 6.94 22.58
C THR A 136 11.05 6.50 23.12
N ASP A 137 10.02 7.29 22.88
CA ASP A 137 8.68 7.12 23.45
C ASP A 137 7.60 6.88 22.38
N TYR A 138 7.81 7.36 21.15
CA TYR A 138 7.01 7.05 19.98
C TYR A 138 7.66 5.88 19.24
N LEU A 139 7.14 4.69 19.47
CA LEU A 139 7.72 3.45 18.95
C LEU A 139 7.25 3.20 17.52
N ILE A 140 8.20 3.04 16.62
CA ILE A 140 7.95 2.56 15.26
C ILE A 140 8.50 1.13 15.10
N PRO A 141 7.93 0.30 14.22
CA PRO A 141 8.46 -1.02 13.94
C PRO A 141 9.90 -0.96 13.41
N THR A 142 10.72 -1.85 13.88
CA THR A 142 12.06 -2.11 13.34
C THR A 142 12.03 -3.30 12.40
N ILE A 143 13.13 -3.58 11.72
CA ILE A 143 13.26 -4.78 10.87
C ILE A 143 13.04 -6.07 11.64
N ALA A 144 13.31 -6.09 12.95
CA ALA A 144 13.11 -7.26 13.81
C ALA A 144 11.64 -7.50 14.17
N ASP A 145 10.80 -6.48 14.05
CA ASP A 145 9.36 -6.58 14.33
C ASP A 145 8.57 -7.01 13.08
N MET A 146 9.19 -6.90 11.89
CA MET A 146 8.52 -7.21 10.63
C MET A 146 8.44 -8.71 10.39
N PRO A 147 7.23 -9.22 10.07
CA PRO A 147 7.07 -10.59 9.62
C PRO A 147 7.52 -10.75 8.15
N PRO A 148 7.69 -11.97 7.66
CA PRO A 148 7.73 -12.23 6.23
C PRO A 148 6.49 -11.70 5.54
N VAL A 149 6.69 -10.96 4.43
CA VAL A 149 5.63 -10.41 3.59
C VAL A 149 5.62 -11.12 2.25
N THR A 150 4.48 -11.70 1.88
CA THR A 150 4.25 -12.28 0.56
C THR A 150 3.33 -11.36 -0.23
N ALA A 151 3.86 -10.65 -1.22
CA ALA A 151 3.09 -9.74 -2.05
C ALA A 151 2.86 -10.31 -3.46
N LYS A 152 1.60 -10.20 -3.94
CA LYS A 152 1.23 -10.50 -5.33
C LYS A 152 0.65 -9.24 -5.96
N LEU A 153 1.20 -8.86 -7.11
CA LEU A 153 0.69 -7.74 -7.89
C LEU A 153 -0.40 -8.22 -8.85
N ILE A 154 -1.45 -7.43 -8.97
CA ILE A 154 -2.45 -7.50 -10.03
C ILE A 154 -2.25 -6.24 -10.86
N GLU A 155 -2.09 -6.43 -12.17
CA GLU A 155 -1.89 -5.35 -13.11
C GLU A 155 -3.13 -5.18 -13.99
N ILE A 156 -4.07 -4.35 -13.53
CA ILE A 156 -5.24 -3.91 -14.30
C ILE A 156 -5.02 -2.44 -14.64
N PRO A 157 -4.50 -2.11 -15.84
CA PRO A 157 -4.16 -0.73 -16.19
C PRO A 157 -5.35 0.22 -16.04
N ASP A 158 -5.09 1.39 -15.46
CA ASP A 158 -6.08 2.46 -15.44
C ASP A 158 -6.08 3.16 -16.81
N PRO A 159 -7.19 3.13 -17.55
CA PRO A 159 -7.26 3.73 -18.88
C PRO A 159 -7.15 5.27 -18.86
N GLN A 160 -7.28 5.91 -17.70
CA GLN A 160 -7.21 7.35 -17.53
C GLN A 160 -5.90 7.83 -16.91
N ALA A 161 -5.02 6.92 -16.51
CA ALA A 161 -3.72 7.27 -15.95
C ALA A 161 -2.59 7.14 -16.98
N PRO A 162 -1.58 8.00 -16.93
CA PRO A 162 -0.38 7.83 -17.75
C PRO A 162 0.20 6.44 -17.56
N MET A 163 0.46 5.74 -18.67
CA MET A 163 0.98 4.37 -18.70
C MET A 163 0.12 3.33 -17.94
N GLY A 164 -1.09 3.68 -17.51
CA GLY A 164 -1.98 2.78 -16.78
C GLY A 164 -1.60 2.51 -15.33
N ALA A 165 -0.72 3.31 -14.73
CA ALA A 165 -0.27 3.12 -13.35
C ALA A 165 -1.35 3.55 -12.35
N LYS A 166 -1.40 2.89 -11.18
CA LYS A 166 -2.20 3.27 -10.01
C LYS A 166 -1.30 3.58 -8.82
N GLY A 167 -1.82 4.34 -7.86
CA GLY A 167 -1.11 4.62 -6.61
C GLY A 167 -0.91 3.36 -5.78
N VAL A 168 0.27 3.20 -5.18
CA VAL A 168 0.65 2.02 -4.38
C VAL A 168 1.15 2.38 -2.98
N GLY A 169 1.31 3.67 -2.66
CA GLY A 169 1.84 4.10 -1.36
C GLY A 169 0.90 3.85 -0.19
N GLU A 170 -0.36 4.27 -0.30
CA GLU A 170 -1.33 4.23 0.80
C GLU A 170 -2.07 2.89 0.97
N PRO A 171 -2.47 2.17 -0.10
CA PRO A 171 -3.28 0.95 0.04
C PRO A 171 -2.67 -0.10 0.99
N PRO A 172 -1.35 -0.34 1.01
CA PRO A 172 -0.74 -1.28 1.95
C PRO A 172 -0.92 -0.90 3.42
N THR A 173 -0.86 0.40 3.74
CA THR A 173 -1.02 0.90 5.12
C THR A 173 -2.47 0.82 5.58
N ILE A 174 -3.41 1.25 4.73
CA ILE A 174 -4.84 1.36 5.07
C ILE A 174 -5.44 0.02 5.46
N SER A 175 -5.10 -1.06 4.75
CA SER A 175 -5.78 -2.35 4.93
C SER A 175 -4.97 -3.38 5.73
N SER A 176 -3.66 -3.19 5.95
CA SER A 176 -2.86 -4.08 6.82
C SER A 176 -3.21 -3.94 8.30
N THR A 177 -3.43 -2.72 8.78
CA THR A 177 -3.88 -2.46 10.17
C THR A 177 -5.15 -3.25 10.52
N PRO A 178 -6.28 -3.11 9.80
CA PRO A 178 -7.49 -3.88 10.12
C PRO A 178 -7.32 -5.39 9.92
N ALA A 179 -6.46 -5.84 9.01
CA ALA A 179 -6.17 -7.27 8.85
C ALA A 179 -5.47 -7.86 10.09
N ILE A 180 -4.51 -7.12 10.67
CA ILE A 180 -3.83 -7.52 11.92
C ILE A 180 -4.84 -7.54 13.08
N ILE A 181 -5.66 -6.51 13.20
CA ILE A 181 -6.69 -6.44 14.26
C ILE A 181 -7.68 -7.60 14.16
N ALA A 182 -8.16 -7.89 12.95
CA ALA A 182 -9.07 -9.00 12.72
C ALA A 182 -8.44 -10.35 13.08
N ALA A 183 -7.15 -10.54 12.78
CA ALA A 183 -6.41 -11.75 13.17
C ALA A 183 -6.28 -11.88 14.69
N ILE A 184 -6.03 -10.78 15.41
CA ILE A 184 -5.99 -10.76 16.88
C ILE A 184 -7.38 -11.11 17.45
N GLN A 185 -8.43 -10.51 16.92
CA GLN A 185 -9.79 -10.78 17.36
C GLN A 185 -10.18 -12.25 17.12
N ASP A 186 -9.80 -12.84 15.99
CA ASP A 186 -10.04 -14.26 15.70
C ASP A 186 -9.28 -15.16 16.69
N ALA A 187 -8.00 -14.88 16.95
CA ALA A 187 -7.18 -15.63 17.90
C ALA A 187 -7.76 -15.59 19.32
N MET A 188 -8.18 -14.40 19.77
CA MET A 188 -8.79 -14.22 21.09
C MET A 188 -10.18 -14.87 21.17
N GLY A 189 -11.00 -14.78 20.14
CA GLY A 189 -12.29 -15.48 20.09
C GLY A 189 -12.15 -16.99 20.22
N ARG A 190 -11.09 -17.58 19.63
CA ARG A 190 -10.76 -19.02 19.79
C ARG A 190 -10.35 -19.39 21.22
N SER A 191 -9.77 -18.46 21.96
CA SER A 191 -9.46 -18.65 23.39
C SER A 191 -10.68 -18.45 24.31
N GLY A 192 -11.83 -18.06 23.75
CA GLY A 192 -13.04 -17.77 24.49
C GLY A 192 -13.10 -16.33 25.06
N ALA A 193 -12.12 -15.49 24.77
CA ALA A 193 -12.10 -14.11 25.26
C ALA A 193 -13.06 -13.21 24.48
N SER A 194 -13.66 -12.22 25.17
CA SER A 194 -14.49 -11.20 24.52
C SER A 194 -13.65 -10.19 23.77
N THR A 195 -13.92 -9.97 22.49
CA THR A 195 -13.20 -9.03 21.63
C THR A 195 -13.90 -7.67 21.50
N THR A 196 -15.03 -7.48 22.17
CA THR A 196 -15.86 -6.25 22.06
C THR A 196 -15.12 -4.98 22.49
N HIS A 197 -14.04 -5.11 23.25
CA HIS A 197 -13.23 -3.99 23.73
C HIS A 197 -12.04 -3.63 22.83
N LEU A 198 -11.75 -4.46 21.81
CA LEU A 198 -10.66 -4.21 20.86
C LEU A 198 -11.12 -3.31 19.72
N THR A 199 -11.50 -2.07 20.04
CA THR A 199 -12.10 -1.13 19.09
C THR A 199 -11.19 0.07 18.77
N ARG A 200 -9.99 0.12 19.34
CA ARG A 200 -9.00 1.18 19.10
C ARG A 200 -7.62 0.61 18.79
N VAL A 201 -6.78 1.39 18.17
CA VAL A 201 -5.37 1.12 17.93
C VAL A 201 -4.49 2.14 18.66
N PRO A 202 -3.26 1.76 19.01
CA PRO A 202 -2.70 0.40 18.95
C PRO A 202 -3.34 -0.53 19.98
N ILE A 203 -3.43 -1.82 19.67
CA ILE A 203 -3.85 -2.85 20.65
C ILE A 203 -2.69 -3.09 21.60
N ARG A 204 -2.87 -2.76 22.87
CA ARG A 204 -1.85 -2.87 23.90
C ARG A 204 -1.98 -4.18 24.69
N PRO A 205 -0.92 -4.67 25.34
CA PRO A 205 -0.99 -5.83 26.21
C PRO A 205 -2.10 -5.72 27.26
N SER A 206 -2.32 -4.51 27.81
CA SER A 206 -3.40 -4.26 28.77
C SER A 206 -4.80 -4.43 28.20
N ASP A 207 -5.01 -4.23 26.90
CA ASP A 207 -6.31 -4.38 26.26
C ASP A 207 -6.66 -5.86 26.09
N ILE A 208 -5.67 -6.68 25.73
CA ILE A 208 -5.78 -8.13 25.67
C ILE A 208 -6.05 -8.70 27.05
N ALA A 209 -5.27 -8.31 28.06
CA ALA A 209 -5.47 -8.76 29.44
C ALA A 209 -6.86 -8.40 30.00
N LYS A 210 -7.38 -7.21 29.68
CA LYS A 210 -8.75 -6.81 30.05
C LYS A 210 -9.79 -7.68 29.36
N ALA A 211 -9.62 -7.95 28.07
CA ALA A 211 -10.55 -8.77 27.30
C ALA A 211 -10.64 -10.20 27.87
N VAL A 212 -9.52 -10.81 28.25
CA VAL A 212 -9.48 -12.13 28.89
C VAL A 212 -10.17 -12.09 30.27
N ASN A 213 -9.82 -11.10 31.11
CA ASN A 213 -10.36 -10.99 32.46
C ASN A 213 -11.87 -10.65 32.51
N SER A 214 -12.41 -10.00 31.48
CA SER A 214 -13.86 -9.74 31.41
C SER A 214 -14.66 -11.02 31.23
N THR A 215 -14.14 -11.99 30.49
CA THR A 215 -14.77 -13.29 30.22
C THR A 215 -14.76 -14.22 31.47
N LEU A 216 -13.80 -14.03 32.38
CA LEU A 216 -13.68 -14.83 33.60
C LEU A 216 -14.67 -14.35 34.73
N ARG A 217 -15.37 -13.24 34.52
CA ARG A 217 -16.28 -12.64 35.51
C ARG A 217 -17.77 -12.85 35.21
N ASP A 218 -18.07 -13.34 34.01
CA ASP A 218 -19.42 -13.76 33.57
C ASP A 218 -19.57 -15.29 33.69
#